data_0f2662febad18e7d3832fd06d2465c5d
#
_entry.id   0f2662febad18e7d3832fd06d2465c5d
#
_cell.length_a   1.000
_cell.length_b   1.000
_cell.length_c   1.000
_cell.angle_alpha   90.00
_cell.angle_beta   90.00
_cell.angle_gamma   90.00
#
_symmetry.space_group_name_H-M   'P 1'
#
loop_
_entity.id
_entity.type
_entity.pdbx_description
1 polymer ?
#
loop_
_entity_poly.entity_id
_entity_poly.type
_entity_poly.pdbx_seq_one_letter_code
_entity_poly.pdbx_strand_id
1 'polypeptide(L)'
;AKKADVLIHTFKPGHLEGLGLGYGILREENPGLIFTAIHTYGQFGADAEKHSNQPGYDILDQARGVIMSVTGEPDLDPDVPEKYKKPLKQGNWMGWYVGGAWAAFGIQMAMLHRRKTGKGQFIDASPPEGLMAISNYVMQYFHMSGMQMPRAGNYDYAVFPYTYVKCKDGFTFISGFSDPNWSALCEIMNRPDLLEKFPTIKERLTPGNQPVIQHEIELFTVRYTSDEIQGMITEYAKRPDKKGTVVTGRLETPGDVLQREHWKERKTFVRMNDPHYGEVLVPNSTFKSMSGTPGRVKWACRPIGADNEFVYGKYLGVGGRALAGLKERGIL
;
A
#
# COMPACT_ATOMS: atom_id res chain seq x y z
N ALA A 1 -8.38 -25.60 16.13
CA ALA A 1 -9.31 -25.33 15.04
C ALA A 1 -10.79 -25.38 15.49
N LYS A 2 -11.20 -26.40 16.33
CA LYS A 2 -12.61 -26.56 16.77
C LYS A 2 -13.26 -25.31 17.36
N LYS A 3 -12.49 -24.40 17.97
CA LYS A 3 -12.97 -23.18 18.64
C LYS A 3 -12.61 -21.89 17.89
N ALA A 4 -11.96 -22.00 16.74
CA ALA A 4 -11.53 -20.85 15.96
C ALA A 4 -12.54 -20.55 14.84
N ASP A 5 -12.84 -19.28 14.62
CA ASP A 5 -13.63 -18.81 13.48
C ASP A 5 -12.78 -18.71 12.21
N VAL A 6 -11.54 -18.27 12.37
CA VAL A 6 -10.60 -18.03 11.28
C VAL A 6 -9.24 -18.59 11.67
N LEU A 7 -8.61 -19.31 10.75
CA LEU A 7 -7.20 -19.71 10.80
C LEU A 7 -6.46 -18.97 9.69
N ILE A 8 -5.38 -18.28 10.03
CA ILE A 8 -4.52 -17.58 9.08
C ILE A 8 -3.11 -18.14 9.23
N HIS A 9 -2.45 -18.42 8.11
CA HIS A 9 -1.05 -18.81 8.09
C HIS A 9 -0.29 -18.27 6.89
N THR A 10 1.03 -18.22 7.03
CA THR A 10 1.97 -17.80 5.97
C THR A 10 3.00 -18.88 5.67
N PHE A 11 2.71 -20.14 6.06
CA PHE A 11 3.59 -21.27 5.81
C PHE A 11 3.62 -21.64 4.32
N LYS A 12 4.69 -22.30 3.92
CA LYS A 12 4.87 -22.84 2.57
C LYS A 12 3.72 -23.78 2.21
N PRO A 13 3.37 -23.88 0.91
CA PRO A 13 2.37 -24.84 0.42
C PRO A 13 2.66 -26.26 0.95
N GLY A 14 1.62 -26.97 1.37
CA GLY A 14 1.72 -28.32 1.90
C GLY A 14 2.26 -28.47 3.33
N HIS A 15 2.74 -27.41 3.97
CA HIS A 15 3.31 -27.50 5.32
C HIS A 15 2.28 -27.94 6.38
N LEU A 16 1.12 -27.31 6.41
CA LEU A 16 0.07 -27.68 7.36
C LEU A 16 -0.56 -29.03 7.02
N GLU A 17 -0.68 -29.36 5.75
CA GLU A 17 -1.11 -30.67 5.29
C GLU A 17 -0.19 -31.78 5.78
N GLY A 18 1.14 -31.57 5.70
CA GLY A 18 2.15 -32.49 6.23
C GLY A 18 2.08 -32.70 7.74
N LEU A 19 1.51 -31.74 8.47
CA LEU A 19 1.28 -31.82 9.92
C LEU A 19 -0.11 -32.39 10.28
N GLY A 20 -0.93 -32.78 9.30
CA GLY A 20 -2.32 -33.19 9.51
C GLY A 20 -3.25 -32.04 9.91
N LEU A 21 -2.87 -30.81 9.60
CA LEU A 21 -3.60 -29.57 9.91
C LEU A 21 -4.10 -28.85 8.64
N GLY A 22 -4.15 -29.52 7.50
CA GLY A 22 -4.67 -28.97 6.26
C GLY A 22 -6.18 -28.69 6.32
N TYR A 23 -6.64 -27.79 5.44
CA TYR A 23 -8.05 -27.38 5.41
C TYR A 23 -9.01 -28.55 5.28
N GLY A 24 -8.70 -29.56 4.44
CA GLY A 24 -9.55 -30.73 4.25
C GLY A 24 -9.89 -31.45 5.56
N ILE A 25 -8.89 -31.64 6.43
CA ILE A 25 -9.04 -32.28 7.74
C ILE A 25 -9.76 -31.35 8.72
N LEU A 26 -9.32 -30.09 8.80
CA LEU A 26 -9.85 -29.15 9.79
C LEU A 26 -11.32 -28.77 9.55
N ARG A 27 -11.78 -28.76 8.30
CA ARG A 27 -13.19 -28.48 7.97
C ARG A 27 -14.14 -29.60 8.39
N GLU A 28 -13.67 -30.83 8.50
CA GLU A 28 -14.47 -31.95 9.00
C GLU A 28 -14.80 -31.75 10.48
N GLU A 29 -13.84 -31.24 11.24
CA GLU A 29 -13.98 -30.92 12.66
C GLU A 29 -14.73 -29.59 12.93
N ASN A 30 -14.60 -28.64 12.00
CA ASN A 30 -15.26 -27.35 12.07
C ASN A 30 -15.68 -26.87 10.67
N PRO A 31 -16.89 -27.27 10.21
CA PRO A 31 -17.40 -26.87 8.89
C PRO A 31 -17.55 -25.37 8.69
N GLY A 32 -17.58 -24.59 9.78
CA GLY A 32 -17.63 -23.12 9.76
C GLY A 32 -16.27 -22.44 9.70
N LEU A 33 -15.16 -23.19 9.69
CA LEU A 33 -13.81 -22.62 9.70
C LEU A 33 -13.52 -21.89 8.38
N ILE A 34 -13.08 -20.65 8.51
CA ILE A 34 -12.46 -19.89 7.41
C ILE A 34 -10.96 -20.09 7.51
N PHE A 35 -10.39 -20.73 6.48
CA PHE A 35 -8.97 -21.07 6.47
C PHE A 35 -8.27 -20.24 5.40
N THR A 36 -7.33 -19.41 5.82
CA THR A 36 -6.65 -18.42 4.95
C THR A 36 -5.16 -18.71 4.90
N ALA A 37 -4.65 -19.01 3.71
CA ALA A 37 -3.23 -19.16 3.43
C ALA A 37 -2.74 -17.93 2.65
N ILE A 38 -1.63 -17.33 3.10
CA ILE A 38 -1.01 -16.19 2.44
C ILE A 38 0.40 -16.61 2.05
N HIS A 39 0.68 -16.69 0.74
CA HIS A 39 2.01 -17.07 0.27
C HIS A 39 2.31 -16.48 -1.11
N THR A 40 3.58 -16.11 -1.36
CA THR A 40 4.06 -15.54 -2.64
C THR A 40 3.60 -16.32 -3.86
N TYR A 41 3.63 -17.64 -3.80
CA TYR A 41 3.31 -18.52 -4.95
C TYR A 41 1.85 -19.03 -4.93
N GLY A 42 1.04 -18.63 -3.94
CA GLY A 42 -0.27 -19.27 -3.71
C GLY A 42 -0.14 -20.70 -3.18
N GLN A 43 -1.25 -21.42 -3.16
CA GLN A 43 -1.33 -22.80 -2.69
C GLN A 43 -1.53 -23.80 -3.82
N PHE A 44 -1.73 -23.36 -5.05
CA PHE A 44 -1.90 -24.19 -6.24
C PHE A 44 -1.25 -23.54 -7.49
N GLY A 45 -1.16 -24.33 -8.56
CA GLY A 45 -0.53 -23.90 -9.81
C GLY A 45 0.94 -24.31 -9.90
N ALA A 46 1.49 -24.22 -11.10
CA ALA A 46 2.83 -24.71 -11.42
C ALA A 46 3.94 -24.11 -10.55
N ASP A 47 3.84 -22.82 -10.23
CA ASP A 47 4.82 -22.16 -9.39
C ASP A 47 4.70 -22.55 -7.91
N ALA A 48 3.49 -22.80 -7.41
CA ALA A 48 3.29 -23.29 -6.05
C ALA A 48 3.91 -24.69 -5.88
N GLU A 49 3.74 -25.58 -6.86
CA GLU A 49 4.36 -26.91 -6.87
C GLU A 49 5.88 -26.83 -6.96
N LYS A 50 6.40 -26.07 -7.94
CA LYS A 50 7.84 -25.91 -8.19
C LYS A 50 8.59 -25.27 -7.02
N HIS A 51 7.97 -24.34 -6.34
CA HIS A 51 8.57 -23.54 -5.27
C HIS A 51 8.01 -23.86 -3.87
N SER A 52 7.40 -25.04 -3.69
CA SER A 52 6.78 -25.48 -2.43
C SER A 52 7.72 -25.42 -1.21
N ASN A 53 9.03 -25.51 -1.42
CA ASN A 53 10.05 -25.41 -0.35
C ASN A 53 10.64 -24.02 -0.18
N GLN A 54 10.24 -23.01 -0.96
CA GLN A 54 10.79 -21.67 -0.88
C GLN A 54 9.95 -20.78 0.03
N PRO A 55 10.57 -19.99 0.93
CA PRO A 55 9.86 -18.97 1.67
C PRO A 55 9.45 -17.80 0.76
N GLY A 56 8.35 -17.14 1.09
CA GLY A 56 7.94 -15.90 0.47
C GLY A 56 8.64 -14.70 1.12
N TYR A 57 8.99 -13.71 0.29
CA TYR A 57 9.55 -12.43 0.74
C TYR A 57 8.91 -11.26 0.00
N ASP A 58 8.72 -10.14 0.70
CA ASP A 58 8.13 -8.92 0.13
C ASP A 58 8.79 -8.46 -1.18
N ILE A 59 10.12 -8.49 -1.25
CA ILE A 59 10.84 -8.10 -2.48
C ILE A 59 10.49 -9.01 -3.66
N LEU A 60 10.27 -10.30 -3.38
CA LEU A 60 9.84 -11.26 -4.38
C LEU A 60 8.39 -11.01 -4.80
N ASP A 61 7.53 -10.67 -3.84
CA ASP A 61 6.14 -10.28 -4.12
C ASP A 61 6.08 -9.06 -5.03
N GLN A 62 6.87 -8.01 -4.73
CA GLN A 62 6.95 -6.80 -5.56
C GLN A 62 7.49 -7.07 -6.96
N ALA A 63 8.51 -7.96 -7.07
CA ALA A 63 9.08 -8.33 -8.36
C ALA A 63 8.07 -9.11 -9.22
N ARG A 64 7.36 -10.08 -8.64
CA ARG A 64 6.36 -10.90 -9.33
C ARG A 64 5.05 -10.14 -9.58
N GLY A 65 4.71 -9.19 -8.73
CA GLY A 65 3.51 -8.36 -8.79
C GLY A 65 3.62 -7.17 -9.75
N VAL A 66 4.59 -7.14 -10.66
CA VAL A 66 4.89 -6.14 -11.69
C VAL A 66 5.27 -4.74 -11.19
N ILE A 67 5.12 -4.45 -9.90
CA ILE A 67 5.36 -3.10 -9.34
C ILE A 67 6.80 -2.64 -9.58
N MET A 68 7.78 -3.53 -9.44
CA MET A 68 9.19 -3.15 -9.64
C MET A 68 9.53 -2.83 -11.10
N SER A 69 8.80 -3.34 -12.05
CA SER A 69 9.05 -3.08 -13.48
C SER A 69 8.65 -1.66 -13.88
N VAL A 70 7.69 -1.07 -13.19
CA VAL A 70 7.16 0.28 -13.48
C VAL A 70 7.56 1.34 -12.46
N THR A 71 8.26 0.95 -11.39
CA THR A 71 8.70 1.89 -10.34
C THR A 71 10.11 2.39 -10.61
N GLY A 72 10.31 3.68 -10.53
CA GLY A 72 11.61 4.35 -10.63
C GLY A 72 11.68 5.42 -11.71
N GLU A 73 12.80 6.12 -11.75
CA GLU A 73 13.09 7.12 -12.77
C GLU A 73 13.19 6.47 -14.15
N PRO A 74 12.83 7.19 -15.22
CA PRO A 74 13.03 6.74 -16.57
C PRO A 74 14.51 6.40 -16.80
N ASP A 75 14.77 5.22 -17.35
CA ASP A 75 16.12 4.90 -17.82
C ASP A 75 16.24 5.47 -19.24
N LEU A 76 16.94 6.58 -19.32
CA LEU A 76 17.09 7.36 -20.55
C LEU A 76 18.28 6.90 -21.41
N ASP A 77 19.08 5.92 -20.95
CA ASP A 77 20.17 5.38 -21.74
C ASP A 77 19.62 4.42 -22.81
N PRO A 78 19.62 4.81 -24.09
CA PRO A 78 19.09 4.00 -25.17
C PRO A 78 19.94 2.73 -25.43
N ASP A 79 21.21 2.73 -25.00
CA ASP A 79 22.12 1.62 -25.22
C ASP A 79 21.96 0.50 -24.19
N VAL A 80 21.27 0.76 -23.10
CA VAL A 80 20.93 -0.27 -22.10
C VAL A 80 19.67 -1.03 -22.52
N PRO A 81 19.78 -2.33 -22.87
CA PRO A 81 18.60 -3.14 -23.17
C PRO A 81 17.62 -3.16 -22.01
N GLU A 82 16.31 -3.14 -22.30
CA GLU A 82 15.23 -3.09 -21.29
C GLU A 82 15.40 -4.11 -20.17
N LYS A 83 15.84 -5.34 -20.50
CA LYS A 83 16.07 -6.41 -19.52
C LYS A 83 17.15 -6.13 -18.49
N TYR A 84 18.01 -5.12 -18.72
CA TYR A 84 19.08 -4.74 -17.80
C TYR A 84 18.82 -3.41 -17.07
N LYS A 85 17.71 -2.74 -17.36
CA LYS A 85 17.28 -1.56 -16.64
C LYS A 85 16.96 -1.90 -15.19
N LYS A 86 17.57 -1.18 -14.25
CA LYS A 86 17.49 -1.51 -12.81
C LYS A 86 16.04 -1.36 -12.30
N PRO A 87 15.43 -2.46 -11.82
CA PRO A 87 14.17 -2.36 -11.13
C PRO A 87 14.34 -1.68 -9.77
N LEU A 88 13.33 -0.94 -9.31
CA LEU A 88 13.31 -0.36 -7.98
C LEU A 88 12.18 -0.98 -7.14
N LYS A 89 12.56 -1.42 -5.95
CA LYS A 89 11.61 -1.82 -4.90
C LYS A 89 11.05 -0.57 -4.23
N GLN A 90 9.75 -0.56 -3.95
CA GLN A 90 9.19 0.47 -3.09
C GLN A 90 9.75 0.40 -1.67
N GLY A 91 9.87 1.55 -0.99
CA GLY A 91 10.57 1.70 0.28
C GLY A 91 9.93 1.01 1.49
N ASN A 92 8.78 0.35 1.30
CA ASN A 92 8.07 -0.38 2.35
C ASN A 92 7.82 -1.84 1.94
N TRP A 93 7.13 -2.60 2.79
CA TRP A 93 6.72 -3.99 2.54
C TRP A 93 5.37 -4.05 1.83
N MET A 94 5.29 -3.45 0.65
CA MET A 94 4.06 -3.28 -0.11
C MET A 94 3.36 -4.62 -0.42
N GLY A 95 4.12 -5.64 -0.78
CA GLY A 95 3.58 -6.98 -1.06
C GLY A 95 2.90 -7.57 0.17
N TRP A 96 3.53 -7.51 1.32
CA TRP A 96 2.97 -8.04 2.55
C TRP A 96 1.74 -7.26 3.03
N TYR A 97 1.78 -5.93 2.93
CA TYR A 97 0.62 -5.11 3.31
C TYR A 97 -0.57 -5.35 2.38
N VAL A 98 -0.33 -5.44 1.08
CA VAL A 98 -1.39 -5.71 0.11
C VAL A 98 -1.93 -7.14 0.29
N GLY A 99 -1.05 -8.14 0.41
CA GLY A 99 -1.46 -9.52 0.68
C GLY A 99 -2.30 -9.66 1.95
N GLY A 100 -1.87 -9.01 3.04
CA GLY A 100 -2.63 -8.98 4.29
C GLY A 100 -3.99 -8.28 4.16
N ALA A 101 -4.07 -7.17 3.42
CA ALA A 101 -5.32 -6.45 3.19
C ALA A 101 -6.30 -7.27 2.34
N TRP A 102 -5.82 -7.92 1.26
CA TRP A 102 -6.64 -8.81 0.44
C TRP A 102 -7.13 -10.05 1.20
N ALA A 103 -6.25 -10.64 2.03
CA ALA A 103 -6.64 -11.75 2.90
C ALA A 103 -7.73 -11.32 3.90
N ALA A 104 -7.58 -10.16 4.54
CA ALA A 104 -8.59 -9.63 5.44
C ALA A 104 -9.92 -9.34 4.74
N PHE A 105 -9.88 -8.81 3.50
CA PHE A 105 -11.07 -8.61 2.69
C PHE A 105 -11.76 -9.94 2.34
N GLY A 106 -10.99 -10.94 1.89
CA GLY A 106 -11.49 -12.29 1.61
C GLY A 106 -12.13 -12.94 2.85
N ILE A 107 -11.53 -12.79 4.03
CA ILE A 107 -12.08 -13.27 5.29
C ILE A 107 -13.44 -12.62 5.58
N GLN A 108 -13.59 -11.30 5.39
CA GLN A 108 -14.89 -10.62 5.59
C GLN A 108 -15.95 -11.16 4.63
N MET A 109 -15.62 -11.39 3.37
CA MET A 109 -16.53 -12.03 2.39
C MET A 109 -16.92 -13.45 2.81
N ALA A 110 -15.95 -14.23 3.28
CA ALA A 110 -16.19 -15.59 3.79
C ALA A 110 -17.06 -15.59 5.05
N MET A 111 -16.91 -14.59 5.94
CA MET A 111 -17.79 -14.41 7.10
C MET A 111 -19.24 -14.11 6.70
N LEU A 112 -19.45 -13.30 5.67
CA LEU A 112 -20.77 -13.03 5.11
C LEU A 112 -21.39 -14.29 4.50
N HIS A 113 -20.63 -15.06 3.77
CA HIS A 113 -21.05 -16.37 3.24
C HIS A 113 -21.44 -17.34 4.38
N ARG A 114 -20.58 -17.45 5.40
CA ARG A 114 -20.83 -18.30 6.57
C ARG A 114 -22.09 -17.93 7.32
N ARG A 115 -22.39 -16.64 7.48
CA ARG A 115 -23.66 -16.18 8.11
C ARG A 115 -24.90 -16.71 7.40
N LYS A 116 -24.82 -16.86 6.07
CA LYS A 116 -25.95 -17.37 5.25
C LYS A 116 -26.02 -18.88 5.18
N THR A 117 -24.89 -19.55 5.22
CA THR A 117 -24.80 -20.99 4.90
C THR A 117 -24.37 -21.86 6.08
N GLY A 118 -23.84 -21.27 7.15
CA GLY A 118 -23.18 -21.98 8.24
C GLY A 118 -21.79 -22.54 7.87
N LYS A 119 -21.34 -22.41 6.62
CA LYS A 119 -20.11 -23.01 6.11
C LYS A 119 -19.01 -21.96 5.95
N GLY A 120 -17.81 -22.32 6.42
CA GLY A 120 -16.58 -21.61 6.11
C GLY A 120 -16.03 -21.98 4.72
N GLN A 121 -14.85 -21.48 4.39
CA GLN A 121 -14.19 -21.78 3.13
C GLN A 121 -12.67 -21.58 3.23
N PHE A 122 -11.97 -22.14 2.25
CA PHE A 122 -10.55 -21.90 2.04
C PHE A 122 -10.34 -20.62 1.24
N ILE A 123 -9.34 -19.83 1.63
CA ILE A 123 -8.90 -18.62 0.94
C ILE A 123 -7.42 -18.77 0.65
N ASP A 124 -7.05 -18.74 -0.62
CA ASP A 124 -5.69 -18.63 -1.09
C ASP A 124 -5.43 -17.16 -1.46
N ALA A 125 -4.50 -16.52 -0.77
CA ALA A 125 -4.15 -15.13 -0.97
C ALA A 125 -2.68 -14.99 -1.40
N SER A 126 -2.46 -14.69 -2.68
CA SER A 126 -1.14 -14.45 -3.22
C SER A 126 -0.85 -12.93 -3.23
N PRO A 127 0.15 -12.42 -2.46
CA PRO A 127 0.53 -11.02 -2.48
C PRO A 127 0.86 -10.48 -3.89
N PRO A 128 1.59 -11.19 -4.76
CA PRO A 128 1.78 -10.76 -6.15
C PRO A 128 0.50 -10.53 -6.93
N GLU A 129 -0.52 -11.39 -6.78
CA GLU A 129 -1.82 -11.19 -7.43
C GLU A 129 -2.53 -9.95 -6.91
N GLY A 130 -2.44 -9.71 -5.60
CA GLY A 130 -2.94 -8.48 -5.00
C GLY A 130 -2.24 -7.23 -5.55
N LEU A 131 -0.92 -7.28 -5.76
CA LEU A 131 -0.17 -6.19 -6.38
C LEU A 131 -0.56 -5.98 -7.85
N MET A 132 -0.73 -7.06 -8.62
CA MET A 132 -1.22 -6.96 -10.00
C MET A 132 -2.63 -6.35 -10.05
N ALA A 133 -3.51 -6.70 -9.11
CA ALA A 133 -4.86 -6.15 -9.04
C ALA A 133 -4.89 -4.64 -8.78
N ILE A 134 -3.90 -4.09 -8.05
CA ILE A 134 -3.79 -2.65 -7.78
C ILE A 134 -2.84 -1.93 -8.73
N SER A 135 -2.16 -2.62 -9.64
CA SER A 135 -1.22 -2.01 -10.59
C SER A 135 -1.91 -1.19 -11.70
N ASN A 136 -3.21 -0.96 -11.55
CA ASN A 136 -4.03 -0.18 -12.46
C ASN A 136 -4.00 -0.77 -13.90
N TYR A 137 -3.70 0.05 -14.88
CA TYR A 137 -3.75 -0.31 -16.31
C TYR A 137 -2.46 -0.92 -16.88
N VAL A 138 -1.47 -1.25 -16.05
CA VAL A 138 -0.17 -1.78 -16.52
C VAL A 138 -0.33 -3.06 -17.35
N MET A 139 -1.13 -4.00 -16.88
CA MET A 139 -1.38 -5.26 -17.57
C MET A 139 -2.21 -5.05 -18.85
N GLN A 140 -3.21 -4.17 -18.78
CA GLN A 140 -4.06 -3.82 -19.93
C GLN A 140 -3.25 -3.09 -21.01
N TYR A 141 -2.35 -2.21 -20.62
CA TYR A 141 -1.47 -1.50 -21.55
C TYR A 141 -0.65 -2.51 -22.38
N PHE A 142 0.01 -3.47 -21.74
CA PHE A 142 0.74 -4.53 -22.43
C PHE A 142 -0.17 -5.38 -23.33
N HIS A 143 -1.33 -5.79 -22.82
CA HIS A 143 -2.28 -6.59 -23.58
C HIS A 143 -2.75 -5.90 -24.87
N MET A 144 -3.01 -4.61 -24.82
CA MET A 144 -3.53 -3.83 -25.94
C MET A 144 -2.44 -3.39 -26.94
N SER A 145 -1.24 -3.07 -26.45
CA SER A 145 -0.18 -2.48 -27.27
C SER A 145 0.96 -3.44 -27.62
N GLY A 146 1.11 -4.55 -26.89
CA GLY A 146 2.29 -5.41 -26.95
C GLY A 146 3.56 -4.80 -26.36
N MET A 147 3.49 -3.57 -25.81
CA MET A 147 4.64 -2.85 -25.29
C MET A 147 4.68 -2.88 -23.76
N GLN A 148 5.88 -3.02 -23.20
CA GLN A 148 6.07 -2.83 -21.77
C GLN A 148 5.83 -1.37 -21.40
N MET A 149 5.12 -1.14 -20.28
CA MET A 149 4.96 0.21 -19.76
C MET A 149 6.32 0.67 -19.20
N PRO A 150 6.87 1.80 -19.67
CA PRO A 150 8.15 2.30 -19.19
C PRO A 150 8.02 2.83 -17.76
N ARG A 151 9.13 3.01 -17.07
CA ARG A 151 9.18 3.79 -15.84
C ARG A 151 9.07 5.27 -16.17
N ALA A 152 8.26 6.00 -15.41
CA ALA A 152 8.01 7.41 -15.66
C ALA A 152 8.44 8.33 -14.51
N GLY A 153 9.14 7.79 -13.50
CA GLY A 153 9.49 8.57 -12.31
C GLY A 153 8.26 9.10 -11.61
N ASN A 154 8.18 10.39 -11.47
CA ASN A 154 7.04 11.08 -10.86
C ASN A 154 5.98 11.53 -11.86
N TYR A 155 6.12 11.20 -13.14
CA TYR A 155 5.12 11.54 -14.16
C TYR A 155 4.01 10.50 -14.20
N ASP A 156 2.79 10.97 -14.47
CA ASP A 156 1.68 10.09 -14.80
C ASP A 156 1.63 9.87 -16.33
N TYR A 157 1.24 8.67 -16.75
CA TYR A 157 1.17 8.31 -18.17
C TYR A 157 -0.04 8.90 -18.89
N ALA A 158 -1.10 9.19 -18.16
CA ALA A 158 -2.37 9.59 -18.70
C ALA A 158 -2.64 11.10 -18.60
N VAL A 159 -1.97 11.78 -17.67
CA VAL A 159 -2.23 13.18 -17.33
C VAL A 159 -0.95 13.93 -16.98
N PHE A 160 -0.83 15.20 -17.46
CA PHE A 160 0.32 16.06 -17.13
C PHE A 160 -0.06 17.56 -17.31
N PRO A 161 0.43 18.50 -16.42
CA PRO A 161 1.21 18.22 -15.22
C PRO A 161 0.39 17.54 -14.12
N TYR A 162 0.95 16.48 -13.60
CA TYR A 162 0.52 15.73 -12.42
C TYR A 162 1.78 15.13 -11.81
N THR A 163 2.50 15.94 -11.01
CA THR A 163 3.88 15.61 -10.60
C THR A 163 4.30 16.40 -9.36
N TYR A 164 5.42 16.01 -8.77
CA TYR A 164 6.11 16.80 -7.75
C TYR A 164 7.13 17.72 -8.39
N VAL A 165 7.14 18.97 -7.94
CA VAL A 165 8.08 20.01 -8.38
C VAL A 165 8.83 20.58 -7.18
N LYS A 166 10.04 21.07 -7.40
CA LYS A 166 10.84 21.73 -6.38
C LYS A 166 10.17 23.02 -5.95
N CYS A 167 10.18 23.29 -4.64
CA CYS A 167 9.77 24.56 -4.06
C CYS A 167 10.82 25.01 -3.02
N LYS A 168 10.65 26.21 -2.46
CA LYS A 168 11.64 26.82 -1.56
C LYS A 168 11.95 25.97 -0.32
N ASP A 169 10.98 25.21 0.19
CA ASP A 169 11.07 24.40 1.40
C ASP A 169 11.00 22.88 1.13
N GLY A 170 11.30 22.45 -0.10
CA GLY A 170 11.37 21.04 -0.48
C GLY A 170 10.65 20.74 -1.78
N PHE A 171 9.59 19.96 -1.72
CA PHE A 171 8.78 19.58 -2.88
C PHE A 171 7.30 19.80 -2.63
N THR A 172 6.58 20.20 -3.67
CA THR A 172 5.13 20.29 -3.65
C THR A 172 4.53 19.55 -4.84
N PHE A 173 3.38 18.94 -4.65
CA PHE A 173 2.59 18.35 -5.73
C PHE A 173 1.90 19.45 -6.54
N ILE A 174 1.88 19.31 -7.85
CA ILE A 174 1.11 20.16 -8.77
C ILE A 174 0.27 19.29 -9.69
N SER A 175 -1.04 19.57 -9.70
CA SER A 175 -1.98 18.98 -10.64
C SER A 175 -2.72 20.06 -11.41
N GLY A 176 -2.40 20.17 -12.69
CA GLY A 176 -3.01 21.12 -13.63
C GLY A 176 -3.23 20.49 -15.01
N PHE A 177 -3.64 19.21 -15.05
CA PHE A 177 -3.53 18.39 -16.25
C PHE A 177 -4.60 18.64 -17.33
N SER A 178 -5.84 18.95 -16.98
CA SER A 178 -6.87 19.28 -18.00
C SER A 178 -6.59 20.64 -18.62
N ASP A 179 -7.07 20.90 -19.83
CA ASP A 179 -6.77 22.16 -20.50
C ASP A 179 -7.26 23.38 -19.70
N PRO A 180 -8.46 23.38 -19.08
CA PRO A 180 -8.85 24.45 -18.17
C PRO A 180 -7.95 24.58 -16.93
N ASN A 181 -7.51 23.46 -16.35
CA ASN A 181 -6.65 23.47 -15.16
C ASN A 181 -5.24 23.95 -15.50
N TRP A 182 -4.73 23.60 -16.69
CA TRP A 182 -3.47 24.12 -17.21
C TRP A 182 -3.54 25.63 -17.44
N SER A 183 -4.62 26.12 -18.04
CA SER A 183 -4.87 27.56 -18.19
C SER A 183 -4.85 28.28 -16.84
N ALA A 184 -5.51 27.70 -15.83
CA ALA A 184 -5.49 28.24 -14.46
C ALA A 184 -4.07 28.26 -13.87
N LEU A 185 -3.29 27.21 -14.04
CA LEU A 185 -1.90 27.16 -13.57
C LEU A 185 -1.04 28.19 -14.26
N CYS A 186 -1.16 28.36 -15.57
CA CYS A 186 -0.46 29.40 -16.32
C CYS A 186 -0.83 30.81 -15.85
N GLU A 187 -2.11 31.08 -15.54
CA GLU A 187 -2.53 32.34 -14.97
C GLU A 187 -1.93 32.59 -13.57
N ILE A 188 -1.93 31.59 -12.70
CA ILE A 188 -1.32 31.68 -11.37
C ILE A 188 0.18 31.99 -11.46
N MET A 189 0.87 31.36 -12.40
CA MET A 189 2.29 31.59 -12.65
C MET A 189 2.58 32.91 -13.42
N ASN A 190 1.56 33.55 -13.99
CA ASN A 190 1.66 34.68 -14.93
C ASN A 190 2.53 34.31 -16.16
N ARG A 191 2.23 33.14 -16.77
CA ARG A 191 2.97 32.57 -17.90
C ARG A 191 2.03 32.20 -19.07
N PRO A 192 1.45 33.21 -19.75
CA PRO A 192 0.58 32.97 -20.92
C PRO A 192 1.32 32.31 -22.08
N ASP A 193 2.62 32.55 -22.19
CA ASP A 193 3.49 31.93 -23.18
C ASP A 193 3.50 30.39 -23.12
N LEU A 194 3.39 29.81 -21.91
CA LEU A 194 3.31 28.36 -21.74
C LEU A 194 1.97 27.80 -22.21
N LEU A 195 0.89 28.57 -22.05
CA LEU A 195 -0.43 28.19 -22.54
C LEU A 195 -0.46 28.18 -24.08
N GLU A 196 0.16 29.18 -24.72
CA GLU A 196 0.30 29.23 -26.19
C GLU A 196 1.16 28.09 -26.72
N LYS A 197 2.25 27.74 -26.03
CA LYS A 197 3.21 26.72 -26.45
C LYS A 197 2.68 25.29 -26.25
N PHE A 198 1.92 25.03 -25.18
CA PHE A 198 1.44 23.72 -24.78
C PHE A 198 -0.08 23.73 -24.48
N PRO A 199 -0.94 24.11 -25.45
CA PRO A 199 -2.36 24.39 -25.20
C PRO A 199 -3.16 23.13 -24.83
N THR A 200 -2.81 21.97 -25.33
CA THR A 200 -3.58 20.74 -25.15
C THR A 200 -2.87 19.69 -24.29
N ILE A 201 -3.66 18.82 -23.65
CA ILE A 201 -3.12 17.69 -22.88
C ILE A 201 -2.23 16.78 -23.73
N LYS A 202 -2.55 16.63 -25.01
CA LYS A 202 -1.75 15.81 -25.94
C LYS A 202 -0.31 16.33 -26.09
N GLU A 203 -0.16 17.65 -26.23
CA GLU A 203 1.15 18.28 -26.31
C GLU A 203 1.92 18.16 -24.99
N ARG A 204 1.24 18.36 -23.87
CA ARG A 204 1.84 18.25 -22.55
C ARG A 204 2.27 16.82 -22.21
N LEU A 205 1.58 15.79 -22.69
CA LEU A 205 1.94 14.39 -22.52
C LEU A 205 3.06 13.91 -23.44
N THR A 206 3.45 14.70 -24.43
CA THR A 206 4.60 14.34 -25.28
C THR A 206 5.86 14.23 -24.42
N PRO A 207 6.58 13.08 -24.42
CA PRO A 207 7.68 12.81 -23.47
C PRO A 207 8.77 13.89 -23.45
N GLY A 208 9.12 14.46 -24.59
CA GLY A 208 10.10 15.56 -24.68
C GLY A 208 9.62 16.89 -24.09
N ASN A 209 8.29 17.10 -23.97
CA ASN A 209 7.71 18.32 -23.43
C ASN A 209 7.57 18.28 -21.90
N GLN A 210 7.39 17.09 -21.31
CA GLN A 210 7.18 16.96 -19.86
C GLN A 210 8.34 17.55 -19.04
N PRO A 211 9.63 17.23 -19.30
CA PRO A 211 10.73 17.84 -18.57
C PRO A 211 10.83 19.36 -18.77
N VAL A 212 10.52 19.86 -19.96
CA VAL A 212 10.52 21.30 -20.26
C VAL A 212 9.45 22.01 -19.42
N ILE A 213 8.22 21.50 -19.45
CA ILE A 213 7.10 22.07 -18.68
C ILE A 213 7.38 21.99 -17.18
N GLN A 214 7.92 20.87 -16.69
CA GLN A 214 8.30 20.74 -15.28
C GLN A 214 9.34 21.79 -14.88
N HIS A 215 10.37 21.97 -15.68
CA HIS A 215 11.39 22.99 -15.44
C HIS A 215 10.77 24.40 -15.34
N GLU A 216 9.88 24.75 -16.27
CA GLU A 216 9.21 26.05 -16.27
C GLU A 216 8.31 26.25 -15.03
N ILE A 217 7.63 25.21 -14.57
CA ILE A 217 6.88 25.26 -13.33
C ILE A 217 7.85 25.42 -12.14
N GLU A 218 8.98 24.73 -12.13
CA GLU A 218 9.98 24.83 -11.05
C GLU A 218 10.62 26.20 -11.00
N LEU A 219 10.86 26.91 -12.11
CA LEU A 219 11.34 28.30 -12.12
C LEU A 219 10.39 29.24 -11.37
N PHE A 220 9.11 28.93 -11.32
CA PHE A 220 8.13 29.65 -10.51
C PHE A 220 8.13 29.15 -9.05
N THR A 221 7.99 27.85 -8.83
CA THR A 221 7.72 27.28 -7.51
C THR A 221 8.91 27.35 -6.55
N VAL A 222 10.16 27.33 -7.01
CA VAL A 222 11.37 27.46 -6.16
C VAL A 222 11.47 28.79 -5.42
N ARG A 223 10.70 29.80 -5.83
CA ARG A 223 10.64 31.11 -5.19
C ARG A 223 9.76 31.14 -3.94
N TYR A 224 8.89 30.16 -3.80
CA TYR A 224 7.84 30.12 -2.78
C TYR A 224 7.90 28.83 -1.97
N THR A 225 7.46 28.88 -0.72
CA THR A 225 7.20 27.70 0.09
C THR A 225 5.96 26.95 -0.41
N SER A 226 5.81 25.69 -0.06
CA SER A 226 4.62 24.91 -0.42
C SER A 226 3.34 25.55 0.12
N ASP A 227 3.38 26.15 1.33
CA ASP A 227 2.22 26.82 1.92
C ASP A 227 1.88 28.14 1.19
N GLU A 228 2.89 28.90 0.73
CA GLU A 228 2.65 30.08 -0.12
C GLU A 228 2.02 29.73 -1.46
N ILE A 229 2.49 28.62 -2.10
CA ILE A 229 1.89 28.10 -3.35
C ILE A 229 0.44 27.68 -3.10
N GLN A 230 0.18 26.96 -2.00
CA GLN A 230 -1.19 26.58 -1.60
C GLN A 230 -2.08 27.83 -1.39
N GLY A 231 -1.54 28.86 -0.77
CA GLY A 231 -2.23 30.15 -0.58
C GLY A 231 -2.64 30.78 -1.92
N MET A 232 -1.70 30.91 -2.87
CA MET A 232 -1.95 31.48 -4.20
C MET A 232 -3.05 30.68 -4.97
N ILE A 233 -2.98 29.36 -4.93
CA ILE A 233 -3.98 28.49 -5.55
C ILE A 233 -5.34 28.65 -4.86
N THR A 234 -5.38 28.74 -3.56
CA THR A 234 -6.62 28.94 -2.79
C THR A 234 -7.26 30.29 -3.12
N GLU A 235 -6.49 31.37 -3.22
CA GLU A 235 -6.99 32.69 -3.62
C GLU A 235 -7.49 32.69 -5.07
N TYR A 236 -6.75 32.06 -5.97
CA TYR A 236 -7.21 31.89 -7.35
C TYR A 236 -8.56 31.13 -7.44
N ALA A 237 -8.73 30.09 -6.64
CA ALA A 237 -9.94 29.28 -6.62
C ALA A 237 -11.19 30.06 -6.19
N LYS A 238 -11.06 31.19 -5.49
CA LYS A 238 -12.18 32.09 -5.10
C LYS A 238 -12.62 33.03 -6.20
N ARG A 239 -11.83 33.18 -7.26
CA ARG A 239 -12.15 34.10 -8.36
C ARG A 239 -13.36 33.62 -9.16
N PRO A 240 -14.30 34.51 -9.51
CA PRO A 240 -15.48 34.16 -10.29
C PRO A 240 -15.12 33.82 -11.75
N ASP A 241 -14.01 34.37 -12.27
CA ASP A 241 -13.52 34.23 -13.65
C ASP A 241 -12.46 33.14 -13.83
N LYS A 242 -12.23 32.31 -12.80
CA LYS A 242 -11.23 31.24 -12.85
C LYS A 242 -11.47 30.28 -14.00
N LYS A 243 -10.40 29.89 -14.68
CA LYS A 243 -10.44 28.98 -15.84
C LYS A 243 -10.61 27.52 -15.47
N GLY A 244 -10.05 27.12 -14.33
CA GLY A 244 -10.04 25.73 -13.89
C GLY A 244 -9.63 25.60 -12.42
N THR A 245 -9.31 24.40 -12.01
CA THR A 245 -8.89 24.08 -10.63
C THR A 245 -7.49 23.49 -10.64
N VAL A 246 -6.57 24.10 -9.90
CA VAL A 246 -5.24 23.56 -9.64
C VAL A 246 -5.25 22.92 -8.25
N VAL A 247 -4.61 21.77 -8.11
CA VAL A 247 -4.43 21.11 -6.82
C VAL A 247 -2.95 21.09 -6.50
N THR A 248 -2.61 21.36 -5.26
CA THR A 248 -1.26 21.30 -4.75
C THR A 248 -1.24 20.64 -3.37
N GLY A 249 -0.09 20.13 -2.96
CA GLY A 249 0.11 19.54 -1.65
C GLY A 249 1.57 19.31 -1.36
N ARG A 250 1.99 19.66 -0.14
CA ARG A 250 3.35 19.48 0.32
C ARG A 250 3.73 17.99 0.37
N LEU A 251 4.97 17.67 0.03
CA LEU A 251 5.57 16.38 0.37
C LEU A 251 5.92 16.39 1.86
N GLU A 252 5.20 15.61 2.65
CA GLU A 252 5.41 15.54 4.09
C GLU A 252 6.46 14.49 4.46
N THR A 253 7.39 14.87 5.33
CA THR A 253 8.30 13.95 6.00
C THR A 253 7.64 13.37 7.26
N PRO A 254 8.16 12.26 7.84
CA PRO A 254 7.68 11.77 9.14
C PRO A 254 7.69 12.83 10.24
N GLY A 255 8.70 13.73 10.23
CA GLY A 255 8.78 14.87 11.16
C GLY A 255 7.62 15.84 10.97
N ASP A 256 7.30 16.20 9.74
CA ASP A 256 6.17 17.09 9.42
C ASP A 256 4.85 16.48 9.89
N VAL A 257 4.62 15.20 9.60
CA VAL A 257 3.40 14.48 9.98
C VAL A 257 3.20 14.51 11.50
N LEU A 258 4.25 14.29 12.29
CA LEU A 258 4.15 14.30 13.76
C LEU A 258 3.90 15.69 14.35
N GLN A 259 4.28 16.75 13.65
CA GLN A 259 4.11 18.13 14.10
C GLN A 259 2.79 18.75 13.69
N ARG A 260 2.21 18.33 12.57
CA ARG A 260 0.97 18.91 12.03
C ARG A 260 -0.24 18.65 12.91
N GLU A 261 -0.98 19.72 13.21
CA GLU A 261 -2.19 19.69 14.04
C GLU A 261 -3.26 18.76 13.46
N HIS A 262 -3.45 18.77 12.15
CA HIS A 262 -4.38 17.88 11.45
C HIS A 262 -4.22 16.39 11.85
N TRP A 263 -2.98 15.89 11.90
CA TRP A 263 -2.72 14.48 12.25
C TRP A 263 -2.88 14.21 13.75
N LYS A 264 -2.62 15.24 14.61
CA LYS A 264 -2.87 15.16 16.04
C LYS A 264 -4.37 15.13 16.34
N GLU A 265 -5.15 16.03 15.75
CA GLU A 265 -6.62 16.04 15.88
C GLU A 265 -7.23 14.74 15.40
N ARG A 266 -6.75 14.18 14.30
CA ARG A 266 -7.17 12.87 13.79
C ARG A 266 -6.69 11.70 14.63
N LYS A 267 -5.83 11.94 15.64
CA LYS A 267 -5.22 10.88 16.47
C LYS A 267 -4.61 9.78 15.60
N THR A 268 -3.86 10.19 14.58
CA THR A 268 -3.24 9.27 13.62
C THR A 268 -2.21 8.38 14.29
N PHE A 269 -1.56 8.88 15.33
CA PHE A 269 -0.65 8.15 16.19
C PHE A 269 -1.13 8.19 17.63
N VAL A 270 -0.78 7.19 18.39
CA VAL A 270 -1.02 7.12 19.84
C VAL A 270 0.28 6.78 20.57
N ARG A 271 0.45 7.36 21.76
CA ARG A 271 1.54 7.01 22.68
C ARG A 271 1.08 5.90 23.60
N MET A 272 1.92 4.91 23.79
CA MET A 272 1.63 3.75 24.62
C MET A 272 2.88 3.39 25.44
N ASN A 273 2.67 2.90 26.65
CA ASN A 273 3.75 2.33 27.44
C ASN A 273 3.96 0.87 27.06
N ASP A 274 5.14 0.58 26.53
CA ASP A 274 5.59 -0.77 26.23
C ASP A 274 6.47 -1.29 27.37
N PRO A 275 6.31 -2.56 27.80
CA PRO A 275 7.10 -3.12 28.94
C PRO A 275 8.60 -3.15 28.70
N HIS A 276 9.06 -3.21 27.45
CA HIS A 276 10.48 -3.31 27.10
C HIS A 276 11.09 -1.99 26.64
N TYR A 277 10.31 -1.16 25.95
CA TYR A 277 10.80 0.05 25.29
C TYR A 277 10.35 1.34 25.96
N GLY A 278 9.54 1.28 27.03
CA GLY A 278 8.96 2.46 27.65
C GLY A 278 7.89 3.13 26.77
N GLU A 279 7.86 4.44 26.71
CA GLU A 279 6.90 5.15 25.87
C GLU A 279 7.25 4.99 24.38
N VAL A 280 6.32 4.43 23.63
CA VAL A 280 6.43 4.25 22.18
C VAL A 280 5.29 4.96 21.45
N LEU A 281 5.56 5.46 20.25
CA LEU A 281 4.58 6.02 19.34
C LEU A 281 4.18 4.97 18.31
N VAL A 282 2.90 4.65 18.24
CA VAL A 282 2.40 3.64 17.30
C VAL A 282 1.31 4.23 16.38
N PRO A 283 1.20 3.77 15.13
CA PRO A 283 0.08 4.13 14.28
C PRO A 283 -1.24 3.68 14.94
N ASN A 284 -2.22 4.56 14.97
CA ASN A 284 -3.56 4.22 15.46
C ASN A 284 -4.31 3.39 14.42
N SER A 285 -5.40 2.75 14.83
CA SER A 285 -6.29 2.08 13.89
C SER A 285 -6.82 3.05 12.83
N THR A 286 -6.74 2.67 11.57
CA THR A 286 -7.35 3.43 10.47
C THR A 286 -8.88 3.49 10.59
N PHE A 287 -9.48 2.51 11.29
CA PHE A 287 -10.92 2.41 11.54
C PHE A 287 -11.37 3.06 12.86
N LYS A 288 -10.52 3.90 13.47
CA LYS A 288 -10.83 4.60 14.75
C LYS A 288 -12.09 5.48 14.71
N SER A 289 -12.49 5.91 13.52
CA SER A 289 -13.63 6.80 13.29
C SER A 289 -14.93 6.07 12.91
N MET A 290 -14.98 4.73 12.99
CA MET A 290 -16.22 4.00 12.78
C MET A 290 -17.19 4.28 13.95
N SER A 291 -18.38 4.80 13.63
CA SER A 291 -19.34 5.27 14.65
C SER A 291 -19.87 4.16 15.56
N GLY A 292 -20.10 2.95 15.03
CA GLY A 292 -20.62 1.83 15.79
C GLY A 292 -19.57 0.94 16.43
N THR A 293 -18.44 0.74 15.75
CA THR A 293 -17.38 -0.20 16.15
C THR A 293 -16.00 0.38 15.93
N PRO A 294 -15.62 1.47 16.63
CA PRO A 294 -14.34 2.11 16.41
C PRO A 294 -13.17 1.18 16.73
N GLY A 295 -12.24 1.07 15.78
CA GLY A 295 -10.99 0.36 15.98
C GLY A 295 -10.12 1.06 17.04
N ARG A 296 -9.44 0.28 17.88
CA ARG A 296 -8.52 0.78 18.91
C ARG A 296 -7.27 -0.06 18.97
N VAL A 297 -6.12 0.57 19.08
CA VAL A 297 -4.87 -0.09 19.44
C VAL A 297 -4.88 -0.29 20.97
N LYS A 298 -4.67 -1.53 21.42
CA LYS A 298 -4.72 -1.88 22.84
C LYS A 298 -3.33 -2.01 23.47
N TRP A 299 -2.33 -2.37 22.68
CA TRP A 299 -0.92 -2.53 23.07
C TRP A 299 -0.03 -2.34 21.87
N ALA A 300 1.23 -2.02 22.09
CA ALA A 300 2.24 -1.89 21.04
C ALA A 300 2.83 -3.28 20.69
N CYS A 301 3.66 -3.83 21.54
CA CYS A 301 4.20 -5.15 21.40
C CYS A 301 4.07 -5.90 22.73
N ARG A 302 3.53 -7.10 22.72
CA ARG A 302 3.45 -7.93 23.91
C ARG A 302 4.65 -8.88 23.96
N PRO A 303 5.19 -9.16 25.16
CA PRO A 303 6.23 -10.16 25.30
C PRO A 303 5.80 -11.52 24.75
N ILE A 304 6.75 -12.27 24.18
CA ILE A 304 6.49 -13.64 23.74
C ILE A 304 5.94 -14.45 24.92
N GLY A 305 4.85 -15.17 24.68
CA GLY A 305 4.18 -15.98 25.68
C GLY A 305 3.32 -15.22 26.69
N ALA A 306 3.17 -13.90 26.59
CA ALA A 306 2.35 -13.11 27.52
C ALA A 306 0.90 -13.58 27.64
N ASP A 307 0.37 -14.22 26.61
CA ASP A 307 -0.99 -14.74 26.58
C ASP A 307 -1.11 -16.25 26.78
N ASN A 308 0.00 -16.95 27.06
CA ASN A 308 0.01 -18.41 27.14
C ASN A 308 -0.98 -18.94 28.20
N GLU A 309 -1.02 -18.38 29.40
CA GLU A 309 -1.95 -18.80 30.44
C GLU A 309 -3.40 -18.61 30.03
N PHE A 310 -3.71 -17.45 29.40
CA PHE A 310 -5.05 -17.16 28.93
C PHE A 310 -5.46 -18.09 27.79
N VAL A 311 -4.62 -18.23 26.75
CA VAL A 311 -4.97 -19.00 25.56
C VAL A 311 -5.03 -20.49 25.86
N TYR A 312 -4.00 -21.05 26.44
CA TYR A 312 -3.95 -22.49 26.72
C TYR A 312 -4.89 -22.88 27.85
N GLY A 313 -5.02 -22.06 28.90
CA GLY A 313 -5.96 -22.29 30.01
C GLY A 313 -7.42 -22.22 29.54
N LYS A 314 -7.81 -21.13 28.91
CA LYS A 314 -9.20 -20.89 28.51
C LYS A 314 -9.69 -21.83 27.41
N TYR A 315 -8.88 -22.05 26.38
CA TYR A 315 -9.31 -22.78 25.19
C TYR A 315 -8.96 -24.27 25.21
N LEU A 316 -7.87 -24.67 25.89
CA LEU A 316 -7.40 -26.05 25.91
C LEU A 316 -7.49 -26.69 27.29
N GLY A 317 -7.80 -25.94 28.35
CA GLY A 317 -7.85 -26.48 29.71
C GLY A 317 -6.45 -26.81 30.27
N VAL A 318 -5.38 -26.32 29.65
CA VAL A 318 -3.99 -26.54 30.07
C VAL A 318 -3.56 -25.38 30.96
N GLY A 319 -3.39 -25.61 32.22
CA GLY A 319 -3.01 -24.57 33.19
C GLY A 319 -1.90 -25.00 34.13
N GLY A 320 -1.39 -24.06 34.91
CA GLY A 320 -0.51 -24.28 36.03
C GLY A 320 0.71 -25.16 35.72
N ARG A 321 0.79 -26.33 36.38
CA ARG A 321 1.93 -27.26 36.27
C ARG A 321 2.18 -27.78 34.87
N ALA A 322 1.12 -27.98 34.07
CA ALA A 322 1.27 -28.47 32.71
C ALA A 322 1.90 -27.40 31.79
N LEU A 323 1.53 -26.12 31.95
CA LEU A 323 2.18 -25.01 31.23
C LEU A 323 3.65 -24.84 31.62
N ALA A 324 3.96 -24.95 32.94
CA ALA A 324 5.33 -24.91 33.42
C ALA A 324 6.21 -26.02 32.79
N GLY A 325 5.70 -27.24 32.75
CA GLY A 325 6.38 -28.36 32.12
C GLY A 325 6.57 -28.21 30.60
N LEU A 326 5.64 -27.54 29.88
CA LEU A 326 5.83 -27.21 28.47
C LEU A 326 6.91 -26.14 28.27
N LYS A 327 6.97 -25.17 29.15
CA LYS A 327 7.99 -24.11 29.13
C LYS A 327 9.40 -24.69 29.44
N GLU A 328 9.52 -25.55 30.44
CA GLU A 328 10.79 -26.24 30.77
C GLU A 328 11.32 -27.06 29.59
N ARG A 329 10.44 -27.65 28.79
CA ARG A 329 10.81 -28.40 27.59
C ARG A 329 11.04 -27.54 26.35
N GLY A 330 10.99 -26.22 26.46
CA GLY A 330 11.16 -25.30 25.32
C GLY A 330 10.07 -25.40 24.26
N ILE A 331 8.86 -25.86 24.63
CA ILE A 331 7.70 -25.93 23.72
C ILE A 331 6.89 -24.63 23.72
N LEU A 332 6.95 -23.90 24.82
CA LEU A 332 6.33 -22.60 25.03
C LEU A 332 7.34 -21.56 25.48
#